data_4d43be8dc516c1acc3eb5aecfa27d0f1
#
_entry.id   4d43be8dc516c1acc3eb5aecfa27d0f1
#
_cell.length_a   1.000
_cell.length_b   1.000
_cell.length_c   1.000
_cell.angle_alpha   90.00
_cell.angle_beta   90.00
_cell.angle_gamma   90.00
#
_symmetry.space_group_name_H-M   'P 1'
#
loop_
_entity.id
_entity.type
_entity.pdbx_description
1 polymer ?
#
loop_
_entity_poly.entity_id
_entity_poly.type
_entity_poly.pdbx_seq_one_letter_code
_entity_poly.pdbx_strand_id
1 'polypeptide(L)'
;GSTIKVSSFLNTTSRYIQSQNLRRIDVKANLSDVNLYLDNAMLQDGHATIKVDVSLGDVNIYVPRSWDVNNSVDAFLADVKFVGMPSGEGTQNLKVEGSVRLGDVKIHYV
;
A
#
# COMPACT_ATOMS: atom_id res chain seq x y z
N GLY A 1 -7.17 10.80 -11.48
CA GLY A 1 -7.87 9.56 -11.69
C GLY A 1 -8.06 8.74 -10.44
N SER A 2 -9.03 7.86 -10.50
CA SER A 2 -9.38 7.01 -9.37
C SER A 2 -8.53 5.74 -9.28
N THR A 3 -7.89 5.34 -10.38
CA THR A 3 -7.04 4.14 -10.42
C THR A 3 -5.62 4.50 -10.83
N ILE A 4 -4.66 4.02 -10.06
CA ILE A 4 -3.24 4.27 -10.29
C ILE A 4 -2.52 2.94 -10.42
N LYS A 5 -1.62 2.84 -11.40
CA LYS A 5 -0.77 1.67 -11.59
C LYS A 5 0.68 2.05 -11.34
N VAL A 6 1.36 1.24 -10.54
CA VAL A 6 2.77 1.42 -10.21
C VAL A 6 3.49 0.12 -10.54
N SER A 7 4.47 0.19 -11.45
CA SER A 7 5.29 -0.96 -11.80
C SER A 7 6.75 -0.62 -11.55
N SER A 8 7.48 -1.55 -10.95
CA SER A 8 8.90 -1.35 -10.64
C SER A 8 9.67 -2.65 -10.92
N PHE A 9 10.80 -2.52 -11.62
CA PHE A 9 11.65 -3.65 -11.98
C PHE A 9 13.12 -3.21 -11.88
N LEU A 10 13.87 -3.95 -11.08
CA LEU A 10 15.31 -3.74 -10.87
C LEU A 10 15.70 -2.34 -10.34
N ASN A 11 14.78 -1.65 -9.66
CA ASN A 11 15.08 -0.35 -9.07
C ASN A 11 14.17 -0.07 -7.88
N THR A 12 14.28 1.11 -7.30
CA THR A 12 13.40 1.59 -6.25
C THR A 12 12.49 2.67 -6.82
N THR A 13 11.19 2.53 -6.63
CA THR A 13 10.19 3.49 -7.07
C THR A 13 9.48 4.09 -5.87
N SER A 14 9.43 5.41 -5.79
CA SER A 14 8.69 6.13 -4.75
C SER A 14 7.62 6.98 -5.39
N ARG A 15 6.39 6.89 -4.90
CA ARG A 15 5.24 7.62 -5.43
C ARG A 15 4.52 8.33 -4.29
N TYR A 16 4.31 9.62 -4.48
CA TYR A 16 3.50 10.45 -3.58
C TYR A 16 2.11 10.58 -4.20
N ILE A 17 1.15 9.94 -3.57
CA ILE A 17 -0.22 9.86 -4.09
C ILE A 17 -1.03 11.02 -3.51
N GLN A 18 -1.48 11.93 -4.37
CA GLN A 18 -2.23 13.12 -3.98
C GLN A 18 -3.65 13.13 -4.52
N SER A 19 -4.13 12.00 -5.01
CA SER A 19 -5.49 11.88 -5.51
C SER A 19 -6.51 12.20 -4.41
N GLN A 20 -7.55 12.95 -4.73
CA GLN A 20 -8.64 13.27 -3.80
C GLN A 20 -9.83 12.32 -3.95
N ASN A 21 -9.77 11.39 -4.88
CA ASN A 21 -10.82 10.41 -5.13
C ASN A 21 -10.22 9.04 -5.46
N LEU A 22 -9.24 8.63 -4.67
CA LEU A 22 -8.52 7.38 -4.89
C LEU A 22 -9.44 6.18 -4.64
N ARG A 23 -9.49 5.25 -5.59
CA ARG A 23 -10.25 4.00 -5.48
C ARG A 23 -9.35 2.78 -5.48
N ARG A 24 -8.26 2.82 -6.25
CA ARG A 24 -7.44 1.63 -6.45
C ARG A 24 -6.01 2.00 -6.84
N ILE A 25 -5.08 1.25 -6.26
CA ILE A 25 -3.68 1.26 -6.71
C ILE A 25 -3.30 -0.19 -7.01
N ASP A 26 -2.82 -0.45 -8.22
CA ASP A 26 -2.24 -1.72 -8.59
C ASP A 26 -0.72 -1.59 -8.59
N VAL A 27 -0.05 -2.38 -7.75
CA VAL A 27 1.40 -2.34 -7.58
C VAL A 27 1.99 -3.65 -8.06
N LYS A 28 2.97 -3.55 -8.96
CA LYS A 28 3.73 -4.70 -9.40
C LYS A 28 5.22 -4.41 -9.21
N ALA A 29 5.88 -5.22 -8.40
CA ALA A 29 7.29 -5.06 -8.07
C ALA A 29 8.03 -6.38 -8.25
N ASN A 30 9.05 -6.37 -9.11
CA ASN A 30 9.91 -7.53 -9.36
C ASN A 30 11.36 -7.12 -9.17
N LEU A 31 12.06 -7.78 -8.25
CA LEU A 31 13.45 -7.45 -7.93
C LEU A 31 13.61 -5.96 -7.64
N SER A 32 12.68 -5.39 -6.88
CA SER A 32 12.63 -3.95 -6.66
C SER A 32 11.87 -3.62 -5.39
N ASP A 33 12.02 -2.36 -4.94
CA ASP A 33 11.30 -1.81 -3.81
C ASP A 33 10.36 -0.71 -4.25
N VAL A 34 9.19 -0.64 -3.64
CA VAL A 34 8.20 0.41 -3.91
C VAL A 34 7.81 1.07 -2.61
N ASN A 35 7.82 2.40 -2.60
CA ASN A 35 7.36 3.21 -1.49
C ASN A 35 6.18 4.05 -1.94
N LEU A 36 5.04 3.88 -1.27
CA LEU A 36 3.81 4.62 -1.56
C LEU A 36 3.46 5.51 -0.38
N TYR A 37 3.33 6.81 -0.65
CA TYR A 37 2.99 7.79 0.38
C TYR A 37 1.57 8.29 0.14
N LEU A 38 0.65 7.91 1.02
CA LEU A 38 -0.76 8.22 0.91
C LEU A 38 -1.25 9.26 1.93
N ASP A 39 -0.33 9.89 2.65
CA ASP A 39 -0.68 10.82 3.72
C ASP A 39 -1.40 12.08 3.23
N ASN A 40 -1.33 12.39 1.94
CA ASN A 40 -2.04 13.52 1.34
C ASN A 40 -3.15 13.08 0.38
N ALA A 41 -3.53 11.81 0.40
CA ALA A 41 -4.60 11.29 -0.45
C ALA A 41 -5.93 11.27 0.27
N MET A 42 -7.02 11.31 -0.49
CA MET A 42 -8.36 11.07 -0.01
C MET A 42 -8.96 9.92 -0.80
N LEU A 43 -9.65 9.03 -0.12
CA LEU A 43 -10.26 7.86 -0.73
C LEU A 43 -11.68 8.21 -1.23
N GLN A 44 -12.06 7.67 -2.37
CA GLN A 44 -13.41 7.88 -2.89
C GLN A 44 -14.41 7.18 -1.97
N ASP A 45 -15.37 7.93 -1.47
CA ASP A 45 -16.39 7.44 -0.54
C ASP A 45 -15.80 6.76 0.71
N GLY A 46 -14.57 7.11 1.07
CA GLY A 46 -13.91 6.58 2.26
C GLY A 46 -13.31 5.19 2.11
N HIS A 47 -13.25 4.64 0.90
CA HIS A 47 -12.76 3.28 0.66
C HIS A 47 -11.84 3.21 -0.54
N ALA A 48 -10.75 2.45 -0.43
CA ALA A 48 -9.88 2.13 -1.56
C ALA A 48 -9.22 0.78 -1.35
N THR A 49 -8.67 0.24 -2.44
CA THR A 49 -7.94 -1.02 -2.45
C THR A 49 -6.57 -0.83 -3.06
N ILE A 50 -5.55 -1.36 -2.40
CA ILE A 50 -4.22 -1.52 -2.99
C ILE A 50 -4.03 -3.00 -3.25
N LYS A 51 -3.82 -3.36 -4.51
CA LYS A 51 -3.46 -4.71 -4.90
C LYS A 51 -1.96 -4.77 -5.15
N VAL A 52 -1.26 -5.63 -4.42
CA VAL A 52 0.18 -5.82 -4.56
C VAL A 52 0.46 -7.14 -5.26
N ASP A 53 1.46 -7.14 -6.13
CA ASP A 53 2.01 -8.32 -6.78
C ASP A 53 3.52 -8.17 -6.72
N VAL A 54 4.14 -8.83 -5.73
CA VAL A 54 5.55 -8.63 -5.41
C VAL A 54 6.29 -9.95 -5.53
N SER A 55 7.39 -9.93 -6.28
CA SER A 55 8.36 -11.01 -6.36
C SER A 55 9.74 -10.45 -6.08
N LEU A 56 10.38 -10.88 -4.99
CA LEU A 56 11.71 -10.44 -4.60
C LEU A 56 11.79 -8.91 -4.44
N GLY A 57 11.17 -8.40 -3.38
CA GLY A 57 11.22 -6.98 -3.09
C GLY A 57 10.33 -6.60 -1.92
N ASP A 58 10.37 -5.34 -1.57
CA ASP A 58 9.61 -4.78 -0.46
C ASP A 58 8.67 -3.69 -0.96
N VAL A 59 7.48 -3.65 -0.38
CA VAL A 59 6.53 -2.55 -0.58
C VAL A 59 6.26 -1.89 0.76
N ASN A 60 6.50 -0.59 0.83
CA ASN A 60 6.18 0.22 2.00
C ASN A 60 5.02 1.14 1.66
N ILE A 61 3.99 1.10 2.48
CA ILE A 61 2.78 1.91 2.30
C ILE A 61 2.65 2.81 3.54
N TYR A 62 2.66 4.12 3.32
CA TYR A 62 2.57 5.11 4.39
C TYR A 62 1.19 5.75 4.38
N VAL A 63 0.46 5.60 5.48
CA VAL A 63 -0.91 6.09 5.60
C VAL A 63 -1.07 6.95 6.86
N PRO A 64 -2.03 7.89 6.87
CA PRO A 64 -2.34 8.63 8.08
C PRO A 64 -2.81 7.71 9.21
N ARG A 65 -2.50 8.07 10.44
CA ARG A 65 -2.93 7.29 11.60
C ARG A 65 -4.44 7.26 11.80
N SER A 66 -5.16 8.21 11.21
CA SER A 66 -6.62 8.26 11.28
C SER A 66 -7.31 7.22 10.37
N TRP A 67 -6.56 6.55 9.50
CA TRP A 67 -7.09 5.53 8.62
C TRP A 67 -7.10 4.16 9.29
N ASP A 68 -8.02 3.28 8.85
CA ASP A 68 -7.97 1.86 9.13
C ASP A 68 -7.45 1.13 7.89
N VAL A 69 -6.54 0.19 8.10
CA VAL A 69 -5.98 -0.63 7.02
C VAL A 69 -6.25 -2.09 7.34
N ASN A 70 -6.89 -2.78 6.38
CA ASN A 70 -7.15 -4.21 6.47
C ASN A 70 -6.22 -4.96 5.52
N ASN A 71 -5.53 -5.96 6.05
CA ASN A 71 -4.61 -6.77 5.27
C ASN A 71 -5.25 -8.09 4.86
N SER A 72 -5.23 -8.35 3.54
CA SER A 72 -5.63 -9.64 2.96
C SER A 72 -4.57 -10.13 1.98
N VAL A 73 -3.31 -9.80 2.21
CA VAL A 73 -2.20 -10.19 1.33
C VAL A 73 -1.81 -11.64 1.62
N ASP A 74 -1.65 -12.43 0.56
CA ASP A 74 -1.09 -13.77 0.65
C ASP A 74 0.43 -13.67 0.64
N ALA A 75 1.08 -14.10 1.72
CA ALA A 75 2.52 -14.03 1.86
C ALA A 75 3.15 -15.42 1.77
N PHE A 76 4.10 -15.61 0.86
CA PHE A 76 4.87 -16.83 0.70
C PHE A 76 6.36 -16.54 0.89
N LEU A 77 6.95 -17.10 1.94
CA LEU A 77 8.33 -16.79 2.37
C LEU A 77 8.51 -15.28 2.49
N ALA A 78 7.54 -14.64 3.12
CA ALA A 78 7.41 -13.20 3.17
C ALA A 78 6.56 -12.83 4.38
N ASP A 79 6.59 -11.54 4.75
CA ASP A 79 5.80 -11.03 5.86
C ASP A 79 5.00 -9.80 5.45
N VAL A 80 3.86 -9.61 6.12
CA VAL A 80 3.13 -8.35 6.12
C VAL A 80 3.19 -7.79 7.52
N LYS A 81 3.72 -6.57 7.66
CA LYS A 81 3.96 -5.95 8.96
C LYS A 81 3.29 -4.60 9.04
N PHE A 82 2.81 -4.26 10.24
CA PHE A 82 2.32 -2.93 10.56
C PHE A 82 3.34 -2.23 11.43
N VAL A 83 3.68 -0.98 11.07
CA VAL A 83 4.60 -0.13 11.83
C VAL A 83 3.83 1.06 12.35
N GLY A 84 3.89 1.30 13.64
CA GLY A 84 3.06 2.30 14.30
C GLY A 84 1.68 1.77 14.59
N MET A 85 0.80 2.65 15.06
CA MET A 85 -0.56 2.27 15.44
C MET A 85 -1.56 3.27 14.90
N PRO A 86 -2.75 2.79 14.47
CA PRO A 86 -3.83 3.69 14.08
C PRO A 86 -4.38 4.42 15.30
N SER A 87 -4.98 5.60 15.07
CA SER A 87 -5.62 6.38 16.14
C SER A 87 -6.95 5.79 16.60
N GLY A 88 -7.55 4.92 15.78
CA GLY A 88 -8.88 4.37 16.05
C GLY A 88 -10.02 5.21 15.48
N GLU A 89 -9.72 6.33 14.81
CA GLU A 89 -10.76 7.21 14.26
C GLU A 89 -11.47 6.60 13.04
N GLY A 90 -10.75 5.80 12.23
CA GLY A 90 -11.34 5.10 11.09
C GLY A 90 -11.93 6.01 10.03
N THR A 91 -11.29 7.16 9.77
CA THR A 91 -11.82 8.16 8.82
C THR A 91 -11.85 7.67 7.39
N GLN A 92 -10.93 6.78 7.03
CA GLN A 92 -10.82 6.17 5.71
C GLN A 92 -10.48 4.70 5.89
N ASN A 93 -10.96 3.86 4.98
CA ASN A 93 -10.74 2.42 5.04
C ASN A 93 -9.98 1.95 3.81
N LEU A 94 -8.78 1.42 4.04
CA LEU A 94 -7.91 0.92 2.98
C LEU A 94 -7.78 -0.59 3.11
N LYS A 95 -8.02 -1.30 2.01
CA LYS A 95 -7.77 -2.73 1.92
C LYS A 95 -6.50 -2.96 1.13
N VAL A 96 -5.61 -3.79 1.68
CA VAL A 96 -4.40 -4.22 0.98
C VAL A 96 -4.56 -5.71 0.69
N GLU A 97 -4.50 -6.09 -0.57
CA GLU A 97 -4.67 -7.46 -1.02
C GLU A 97 -3.63 -7.83 -2.07
N GLY A 98 -3.66 -9.05 -2.54
CA GLY A 98 -2.75 -9.55 -3.55
C GLY A 98 -1.78 -10.57 -2.98
N SER A 99 -0.55 -10.59 -3.48
CA SER A 99 0.45 -11.56 -3.06
C SER A 99 1.85 -10.96 -2.99
N VAL A 100 2.65 -11.47 -2.04
CA VAL A 100 4.06 -11.14 -1.93
C VAL A 100 4.86 -12.44 -1.76
N ARG A 101 5.94 -12.58 -2.54
CA ARG A 101 6.82 -13.72 -2.51
C ARG A 101 8.26 -13.24 -2.32
N LEU A 102 8.92 -13.76 -1.29
CA LEU A 102 10.32 -13.45 -0.98
C LEU A 102 10.54 -11.94 -0.78
N GLY A 103 9.81 -11.37 0.16
CA GLY A 103 9.93 -9.96 0.51
C GLY A 103 8.94 -9.60 1.58
N ASP A 104 8.77 -8.30 1.81
CA ASP A 104 7.88 -7.81 2.85
C ASP A 104 6.94 -6.74 2.31
N VAL A 105 5.75 -6.69 2.88
CA VAL A 105 4.85 -5.54 2.75
C VAL A 105 4.74 -4.91 4.13
N LYS A 106 5.07 -3.63 4.23
CA LYS A 106 5.00 -2.89 5.48
C LYS A 106 4.01 -1.74 5.35
N ILE A 107 3.10 -1.66 6.30
CA ILE A 107 2.11 -0.60 6.37
C ILE A 107 2.50 0.29 7.55
N HIS A 108 2.83 1.54 7.24
CA HIS A 108 3.30 2.51 8.23
C HIS A 108 2.21 3.51 8.52
N TYR A 109 1.80 3.60 9.78
CA TYR A 109 0.93 4.67 10.26
C TYR A 109 1.78 5.87 10.64
N VAL A 110 1.59 6.97 9.96
CA VAL A 110 2.42 8.16 10.15
C VAL A 110 1.65 9.41 10.56
#